data_e55d4599f8ab9b4b9214434956ed5c4f
#
_entry.id   e55d4599f8ab9b4b9214434956ed5c4f
#
_cell.length_a   1.000
_cell.length_b   1.000
_cell.length_c   1.000
_cell.angle_alpha   90.00
_cell.angle_beta   90.00
_cell.angle_gamma   90.00
#
_symmetry.space_group_name_H-M   'P 1'
#
loop_
_entity.id
_entity.type
_entity.pdbx_description
1 polymer ?
#
loop_
_entity_poly.entity_id
_entity_poly.type
_entity_poly.pdbx_seq_one_letter_code
_entity_poly.pdbx_strand_id
1 'polypeptide(L)'
;MIRFGRDVFVDTQRYAKKYVGNGLNCQNCHLDAGRLANSAPLWAAYVAYPAFMAKNRRVDTFAERLELCFRFSMNGSMPPADDAIVVGLVSYAFWLATGAPVGAHLAGRGFPEVPAPALPPDVKRGADVYRVHCAACHGANG
;
A
#
# COMPACT_ATOMS: atom_id res chain seq x y z
N MET A 1 12.88 14.38 -7.34
CA MET A 1 11.58 13.65 -7.17
C MET A 1 11.72 12.39 -6.31
N ILE A 2 12.71 11.51 -6.50
CA ILE A 2 12.88 10.25 -5.73
C ILE A 2 12.92 10.50 -4.22
N ARG A 3 13.76 11.42 -3.74
CA ARG A 3 13.86 11.76 -2.31
C ARG A 3 12.53 12.30 -1.77
N PHE A 4 11.91 13.21 -2.50
CA PHE A 4 10.59 13.75 -2.14
C PHE A 4 9.53 12.65 -2.09
N GLY A 5 9.50 11.74 -3.07
CA GLY A 5 8.57 10.59 -3.05
C GLY A 5 8.78 9.68 -1.84
N ARG A 6 10.03 9.43 -1.45
CA ARG A 6 10.33 8.73 -0.19
C ARG A 6 9.79 9.47 1.02
N ASP A 7 9.97 10.78 1.08
CA ASP A 7 9.51 11.58 2.22
C ASP A 7 7.98 11.59 2.33
N VAL A 8 7.27 11.73 1.20
CA VAL A 8 5.81 11.55 1.13
C VAL A 8 5.40 10.16 1.63
N PHE A 9 6.10 9.12 1.22
CA PHE A 9 5.79 7.74 1.56
C PHE A 9 5.96 7.45 3.06
N VAL A 10 7.03 7.97 3.64
CA VAL A 10 7.38 7.77 5.06
C VAL A 10 6.55 8.65 5.99
N ASP A 11 6.27 9.88 5.59
CA ASP A 11 5.51 10.87 6.37
C ASP A 11 4.38 11.48 5.53
N THR A 12 3.44 10.61 5.14
CA THR A 12 2.28 10.98 4.31
C THR A 12 1.42 12.05 4.98
N GLN A 13 1.32 12.01 6.31
CA GLN A 13 0.55 12.97 7.09
C GLN A 13 1.09 14.39 6.95
N ARG A 14 2.39 14.56 6.78
CA ARG A 14 3.02 15.86 6.60
C ARG A 14 2.89 16.36 5.16
N TYR A 15 3.16 15.49 4.20
CA TYR A 15 3.33 15.92 2.80
C TYR A 15 2.05 15.83 1.96
N ALA A 16 1.12 14.95 2.33
CA ALA A 16 -0.10 14.69 1.57
C ALA A 16 -1.39 14.76 2.42
N LYS A 17 -1.36 15.47 3.54
CA LYS A 17 -2.46 15.54 4.52
C LYS A 17 -3.83 15.83 3.91
N LYS A 18 -3.89 16.75 2.94
CA LYS A 18 -5.14 17.14 2.28
C LYS A 18 -5.80 16.02 1.45
N TYR A 19 -5.05 14.96 1.16
CA TYR A 19 -5.50 13.82 0.36
C TYR A 19 -5.78 12.56 1.17
N VAL A 20 -5.53 12.58 2.50
CA VAL A 20 -5.73 11.41 3.37
C VAL A 20 -6.73 11.71 4.47
N GLY A 21 -7.63 10.78 4.71
CA GLY A 21 -8.72 10.90 5.69
C GLY A 21 -8.47 10.16 7.01
N ASN A 22 -7.35 9.44 7.13
CA ASN A 22 -6.95 8.76 8.37
C ASN A 22 -5.56 9.22 8.84
N GLY A 23 -5.07 8.67 9.95
CA GLY A 23 -3.76 9.00 10.53
C GLY A 23 -2.58 8.15 10.04
N LEU A 24 -2.77 7.34 8.98
CA LEU A 24 -1.75 6.41 8.51
C LEU A 24 -0.77 7.08 7.53
N ASN A 25 0.43 6.54 7.48
CA ASN A 25 1.42 6.77 6.44
C ASN A 25 1.52 5.52 5.54
N CYS A 26 1.97 5.65 4.31
CA CYS A 26 2.14 4.51 3.40
C CYS A 26 3.02 3.42 4.02
N GLN A 27 4.08 3.82 4.72
CA GLN A 27 5.00 2.89 5.38
C GLN A 27 4.40 2.10 6.55
N ASN A 28 3.21 2.45 7.07
CA ASN A 28 2.56 1.65 8.12
C ASN A 28 2.15 0.25 7.62
N CYS A 29 1.89 0.11 6.33
CA CYS A 29 1.59 -1.17 5.68
C CYS A 29 2.76 -1.66 4.83
N HIS A 30 3.50 -0.76 4.19
CA HIS A 30 4.64 -1.06 3.33
C HIS A 30 5.94 -0.79 4.09
N LEU A 31 6.30 -1.72 4.98
CA LEU A 31 7.35 -1.54 5.98
C LEU A 31 8.73 -1.22 5.38
N ASP A 32 9.62 -0.66 6.23
CA ASP A 32 10.96 -0.21 5.86
C ASP A 32 10.95 0.70 4.62
N ALA A 33 10.11 1.75 4.66
CA ALA A 33 9.93 2.66 3.55
C ALA A 33 9.62 1.94 2.21
N GLY A 34 8.87 0.84 2.26
CA GLY A 34 8.47 0.05 1.09
C GLY A 34 9.54 -0.93 0.58
N ARG A 35 10.56 -1.25 1.38
CA ARG A 35 11.66 -2.13 0.99
C ARG A 35 11.56 -3.54 1.55
N LEU A 36 10.87 -3.71 2.68
CA LEU A 36 10.82 -5.00 3.37
C LEU A 36 10.03 -6.03 2.55
N ALA A 37 10.64 -7.16 2.26
CA ALA A 37 9.98 -8.30 1.62
C ALA A 37 8.79 -8.78 2.48
N ASN A 38 7.75 -9.32 1.84
CA ASN A 38 6.51 -9.79 2.47
C ASN A 38 5.67 -8.70 3.18
N SER A 39 5.96 -7.42 2.90
CA SER A 39 5.11 -6.29 3.31
C SER A 39 4.69 -5.44 2.10
N ALA A 40 4.30 -6.09 1.03
CA ALA A 40 3.94 -5.47 -0.24
C ALA A 40 5.00 -4.45 -0.71
N PRO A 41 6.27 -4.86 -0.89
CA PRO A 41 7.36 -3.95 -1.19
C PRO A 41 7.20 -3.25 -2.55
N LEU A 42 7.62 -1.97 -2.62
CA LEU A 42 7.46 -1.15 -3.83
C LEU A 42 8.31 -1.65 -5.01
N TRP A 43 9.47 -2.24 -4.74
CA TRP A 43 10.33 -2.81 -5.79
C TRP A 43 9.65 -3.94 -6.56
N ALA A 44 8.77 -4.71 -5.91
CA ALA A 44 8.00 -5.76 -6.58
C ALA A 44 6.64 -5.24 -7.09
N ALA A 45 6.05 -4.25 -6.40
CA ALA A 45 4.79 -3.66 -6.82
C ALA A 45 4.95 -2.91 -8.14
N TYR A 46 5.97 -2.06 -8.29
CA TYR A 46 6.15 -1.24 -9.49
C TYR A 46 6.24 -2.07 -10.77
N VAL A 47 7.05 -3.13 -10.77
CA VAL A 47 7.27 -3.98 -11.96
C VAL A 47 6.11 -4.92 -12.27
N ALA A 48 5.14 -5.04 -11.36
CA ALA A 48 3.93 -5.83 -11.59
C ALA A 48 2.87 -5.09 -12.42
N TYR A 49 3.06 -3.78 -12.68
CA TYR A 49 2.12 -2.97 -13.46
C TYR A 49 2.70 -2.61 -14.86
N PRO A 50 1.83 -2.36 -15.87
CA PRO A 50 0.36 -2.44 -15.81
C PRO A 50 -0.13 -3.88 -15.63
N ALA A 51 -1.24 -4.05 -14.89
CA ALA A 51 -1.81 -5.37 -14.60
C ALA A 51 -3.34 -5.36 -14.60
N PHE A 52 -3.94 -6.47 -15.00
CA PHE A 52 -5.40 -6.63 -14.88
C PHE A 52 -5.79 -6.80 -13.42
N MET A 53 -6.69 -5.94 -12.96
CA MET A 53 -7.21 -5.92 -11.60
C MET A 53 -8.63 -6.48 -11.57
N ALA A 54 -8.81 -7.67 -11.01
CA ALA A 54 -10.11 -8.36 -10.98
C ALA A 54 -11.19 -7.56 -10.23
N LYS A 55 -10.82 -6.76 -9.22
CA LYS A 55 -11.75 -5.96 -8.41
C LYS A 55 -12.45 -4.85 -9.21
N ASN A 56 -11.76 -4.19 -10.13
CA ASN A 56 -12.31 -3.13 -10.96
C ASN A 56 -12.48 -3.55 -12.44
N ARG A 57 -12.09 -4.79 -12.78
CA ARG A 57 -12.24 -5.43 -14.10
C ARG A 57 -11.56 -4.63 -15.23
N ARG A 58 -10.45 -4.00 -14.95
CA ARG A 58 -9.66 -3.24 -15.94
C ARG A 58 -8.16 -3.44 -15.74
N VAL A 59 -7.37 -3.02 -16.71
CA VAL A 59 -5.91 -2.91 -16.58
C VAL A 59 -5.60 -1.58 -15.90
N ASP A 60 -4.92 -1.64 -14.76
CA ASP A 60 -4.43 -0.45 -14.04
C ASP A 60 -2.93 -0.28 -14.27
N THR A 61 -2.49 0.96 -14.35
CA THR A 61 -1.10 1.37 -14.21
C THR A 61 -0.71 1.45 -12.73
N PHE A 62 0.58 1.59 -12.44
CA PHE A 62 1.02 1.80 -11.05
C PHE A 62 0.49 3.11 -10.47
N ALA A 63 0.38 4.18 -11.27
CA ALA A 63 -0.21 5.45 -10.82
C ALA A 63 -1.69 5.28 -10.43
N GLU A 64 -2.49 4.60 -11.25
CA GLU A 64 -3.89 4.29 -10.93
C GLU A 64 -4.00 3.38 -9.69
N ARG A 65 -3.03 2.48 -9.47
CA ARG A 65 -2.97 1.70 -8.23
C ARG A 65 -2.74 2.58 -7.00
N LEU A 66 -1.94 3.64 -7.12
CA LEU A 66 -1.78 4.65 -6.05
C LEU A 66 -3.10 5.37 -5.75
N GLU A 67 -3.91 5.67 -6.78
CA GLU A 67 -5.27 6.23 -6.60
C GLU A 67 -6.11 5.37 -5.65
N LEU A 68 -6.12 4.06 -5.88
CA LEU A 68 -6.86 3.13 -5.03
C LEU A 68 -6.33 3.12 -3.58
N CYS A 69 -5.02 3.28 -3.38
CA CYS A 69 -4.45 3.38 -2.05
C CYS A 69 -4.88 4.67 -1.33
N PHE A 70 -4.82 5.83 -1.99
CA PHE A 70 -5.30 7.08 -1.41
C PHE A 70 -6.79 7.02 -1.07
N ARG A 71 -7.59 6.50 -1.99
CA ARG A 71 -9.04 6.44 -1.84
C ARG A 71 -9.50 5.47 -0.75
N PHE A 72 -8.97 4.24 -0.74
CA PHE A 72 -9.46 3.18 0.13
C PHE A 72 -8.57 2.97 1.36
N SER A 73 -7.26 2.77 1.19
CA SER A 73 -6.37 2.49 2.32
C SER A 73 -6.15 3.73 3.20
N MET A 74 -6.09 4.90 2.57
CA MET A 74 -5.89 6.17 3.28
C MET A 74 -7.21 6.91 3.56
N ASN A 75 -8.36 6.32 3.18
CA ASN A 75 -9.70 6.89 3.38
C ASN A 75 -9.82 8.34 2.89
N GLY A 76 -9.27 8.64 1.73
CA GLY A 76 -9.12 10.00 1.23
C GLY A 76 -9.47 10.17 -0.25
N SER A 77 -8.78 11.09 -0.91
CA SER A 77 -8.95 11.40 -2.33
C SER A 77 -7.62 11.39 -3.06
N MET A 78 -7.64 11.00 -4.34
CA MET A 78 -6.45 10.99 -5.18
C MET A 78 -5.94 12.41 -5.44
N PRO A 79 -4.65 12.70 -5.25
CA PRO A 79 -4.01 13.88 -5.84
C PRO A 79 -4.14 13.85 -7.37
N PRO A 80 -4.16 14.99 -8.06
CA PRO A 80 -4.05 15.04 -9.52
C PRO A 80 -2.85 14.25 -10.03
N ALA A 81 -2.96 13.62 -11.20
CA ALA A 81 -1.93 12.72 -11.73
C ALA A 81 -0.57 13.42 -11.95
N ASP A 82 -0.58 14.72 -12.22
CA ASP A 82 0.59 15.59 -12.40
C ASP A 82 1.05 16.27 -11.09
N ASP A 83 0.34 16.04 -9.97
CA ASP A 83 0.78 16.54 -8.66
C ASP A 83 2.15 15.95 -8.29
N ALA A 84 3.01 16.79 -7.73
CA ALA A 84 4.35 16.40 -7.29
C ALA A 84 4.35 15.18 -6.35
N ILE A 85 3.28 14.97 -5.58
CA ILE A 85 3.08 13.81 -4.68
C ILE A 85 3.03 12.53 -5.51
N VAL A 86 2.19 12.47 -6.54
CA VAL A 86 2.04 11.28 -7.40
C VAL A 86 3.34 11.02 -8.17
N VAL A 87 3.88 12.07 -8.82
CA VAL A 87 5.14 11.97 -9.57
C VAL A 87 6.29 11.53 -8.67
N GLY A 88 6.35 12.05 -7.44
CA GLY A 88 7.35 11.67 -6.46
C GLY A 88 7.23 10.20 -6.03
N LEU A 89 6.03 9.75 -5.69
CA LEU A 89 5.77 8.36 -5.28
C LEU A 89 6.09 7.36 -6.41
N VAL A 90 5.68 7.67 -7.64
CA VAL A 90 6.01 6.86 -8.83
C VAL A 90 7.53 6.82 -9.05
N SER A 91 8.21 7.98 -8.96
CA SER A 91 9.68 8.06 -9.13
C SER A 91 10.41 7.26 -8.05
N TYR A 92 9.93 7.30 -6.82
CA TYR A 92 10.52 6.53 -5.71
C TYR A 92 10.34 5.03 -5.91
N ALA A 93 9.14 4.58 -6.27
CA ALA A 93 8.85 3.17 -6.55
C ALA A 93 9.67 2.65 -7.75
N PHE A 94 9.78 3.44 -8.82
CA PHE A 94 10.62 3.13 -9.97
C PHE A 94 12.10 2.96 -9.57
N TRP A 95 12.62 3.88 -8.76
CA TRP A 95 13.99 3.79 -8.28
C TRP A 95 14.23 2.53 -7.44
N LEU A 96 13.32 2.18 -6.55
CA LEU A 96 13.41 0.95 -5.77
C LEU A 96 13.37 -0.31 -6.64
N ALA A 97 12.65 -0.26 -7.75
CA ALA A 97 12.50 -1.37 -8.69
C ALA A 97 13.65 -1.46 -9.73
N THR A 98 14.66 -0.60 -9.64
CA THR A 98 15.78 -0.59 -10.60
C THR A 98 16.44 -1.98 -10.67
N GLY A 99 16.53 -2.53 -11.88
CA GLY A 99 17.09 -3.87 -12.14
C GLY A 99 16.11 -5.04 -11.92
N ALA A 100 14.91 -4.79 -11.40
CA ALA A 100 13.90 -5.82 -11.29
C ALA A 100 13.23 -6.09 -12.66
N PRO A 101 13.05 -7.35 -13.07
CA PRO A 101 12.42 -7.68 -14.35
C PRO A 101 10.92 -7.35 -14.33
N VAL A 102 10.44 -6.66 -15.36
CA VAL A 102 9.03 -6.29 -15.52
C VAL A 102 8.18 -7.52 -15.73
N GLY A 103 7.02 -7.58 -15.06
CA GLY A 103 6.08 -8.69 -15.16
C GLY A 103 6.49 -9.96 -14.42
N ALA A 104 7.66 -9.99 -13.78
CA ALA A 104 8.11 -11.16 -13.03
C ALA A 104 7.38 -11.30 -11.69
N HIS A 105 7.16 -12.55 -11.29
CA HIS A 105 6.68 -12.88 -9.97
C HIS A 105 7.86 -12.98 -9.00
N LEU A 106 8.19 -11.86 -8.36
CA LEU A 106 9.35 -11.77 -7.47
C LEU A 106 9.06 -12.39 -6.10
N ALA A 107 10.00 -13.16 -5.58
CA ALA A 107 9.90 -13.71 -4.23
C ALA A 107 9.82 -12.58 -3.19
N GLY A 108 8.95 -12.73 -2.20
CA GLY A 108 8.74 -11.71 -1.17
C GLY A 108 7.85 -10.53 -1.59
N ARG A 109 7.25 -10.58 -2.78
CA ARG A 109 6.22 -9.60 -3.19
C ARG A 109 4.93 -9.80 -2.38
N GLY A 110 4.14 -8.74 -2.23
CA GLY A 110 2.86 -8.82 -1.53
C GLY A 110 2.99 -9.04 -0.02
N PHE A 111 1.94 -9.57 0.56
CA PHE A 111 1.93 -10.07 1.94
C PHE A 111 2.01 -11.59 1.94
N PRO A 112 2.50 -12.22 3.03
CA PRO A 112 2.54 -13.67 3.10
C PRO A 112 1.11 -14.24 3.09
N GLU A 113 0.94 -15.36 2.41
CA GLU A 113 -0.30 -16.12 2.49
C GLU A 113 -0.42 -16.75 3.89
N VAL A 114 -1.57 -16.54 4.51
CA VAL A 114 -1.88 -17.18 5.79
C VAL A 114 -2.64 -18.46 5.49
N PRO A 115 -2.17 -19.62 5.96
CA PRO A 115 -2.88 -20.88 5.76
C PRO A 115 -4.26 -20.83 6.39
N ALA A 116 -5.22 -21.53 5.79
CA ALA A 116 -6.56 -21.63 6.35
C ALA A 116 -6.50 -22.21 7.78
N PRO A 117 -7.25 -21.63 8.74
CA PRO A 117 -7.21 -22.12 10.11
C PRO A 117 -7.79 -23.56 10.17
N ALA A 118 -7.20 -24.38 11.02
CA ALA A 118 -7.66 -25.75 11.25
C ALA A 118 -9.03 -25.82 11.99
N LEU A 119 -9.39 -24.74 12.68
CA LEU A 119 -10.64 -24.65 13.45
C LEU A 119 -11.55 -23.56 12.86
N PRO A 120 -12.88 -23.69 13.00
CA PRO A 120 -13.80 -22.64 12.63
C PRO A 120 -13.48 -21.32 13.34
N PRO A 121 -13.82 -20.17 12.72
CA PRO A 121 -13.65 -18.87 13.36
C PRO A 121 -14.44 -18.76 14.66
N ASP A 122 -13.82 -18.23 15.69
CA ASP A 122 -14.47 -17.87 16.97
C ASP A 122 -14.71 -16.36 16.98
N VAL A 123 -15.96 -15.96 16.86
CA VAL A 123 -16.39 -14.56 16.76
C VAL A 123 -16.04 -13.77 18.03
N LYS A 124 -16.23 -14.37 19.22
CA LYS A 124 -15.93 -13.70 20.49
C LYS A 124 -14.43 -13.46 20.64
N ARG A 125 -13.64 -14.49 20.44
CA ARG A 125 -12.16 -14.37 20.45
C ARG A 125 -11.68 -13.40 19.37
N GLY A 126 -12.28 -13.44 18.19
CA GLY A 126 -11.97 -12.52 17.08
C GLY A 126 -12.22 -11.06 17.47
N ALA A 127 -13.32 -10.76 18.14
CA ALA A 127 -13.62 -9.41 18.62
C ALA A 127 -12.58 -8.94 19.67
N ASP A 128 -12.14 -9.82 20.57
CA ASP A 128 -11.10 -9.49 21.55
C ASP A 128 -9.74 -9.22 20.89
N VAL A 129 -9.33 -10.06 19.94
CA VAL A 129 -8.12 -9.88 19.14
C VAL A 129 -8.18 -8.58 18.33
N TYR A 130 -9.33 -8.31 17.68
CA TYR A 130 -9.52 -7.06 16.92
C TYR A 130 -9.35 -5.83 17.79
N ARG A 131 -9.99 -5.81 18.96
CA ARG A 131 -9.92 -4.68 19.89
C ARG A 131 -8.48 -4.39 20.32
N VAL A 132 -7.68 -5.43 20.58
CA VAL A 132 -6.31 -5.28 21.08
C VAL A 132 -5.32 -4.94 19.99
N HIS A 133 -5.44 -5.54 18.80
CA HIS A 133 -4.42 -5.49 17.77
C HIS A 133 -4.78 -4.70 16.51
N CYS A 134 -6.06 -4.46 16.27
CA CYS A 134 -6.52 -3.89 15.00
C CYS A 134 -7.24 -2.55 15.17
N ALA A 135 -8.00 -2.37 16.26
CA ALA A 135 -8.87 -1.21 16.45
C ALA A 135 -8.11 0.12 16.50
N ALA A 136 -6.86 0.13 16.94
CA ALA A 136 -6.05 1.36 17.01
C ALA A 136 -5.88 2.02 15.62
N CYS A 137 -5.84 1.22 14.54
CA CYS A 137 -5.70 1.72 13.17
C CYS A 137 -7.01 1.67 12.38
N HIS A 138 -7.86 0.68 12.66
CA HIS A 138 -9.08 0.40 11.90
C HIS A 138 -10.37 0.92 12.56
N GLY A 139 -10.28 1.58 13.71
CA GLY A 139 -11.45 2.04 14.46
C GLY A 139 -12.12 0.93 15.25
N ALA A 140 -13.16 1.28 16.03
CA ALA A 140 -13.81 0.32 16.93
C ALA A 140 -14.59 -0.78 16.21
N ASN A 141 -15.08 -0.51 14.99
CA ASN A 141 -15.98 -1.38 14.23
C ASN A 141 -15.39 -1.89 12.89
N GLY A 142 -14.17 -1.57 12.54
CA GLY A 142 -13.52 -1.99 11.30
C GLY A 142 -13.72 -1.03 10.13
#